data_bee4352ce6f13ff15edf3eeb3adeae08
#
_entry.id   bee4352ce6f13ff15edf3eeb3adeae08
#
_cell.length_a   1.000
_cell.length_b   1.000
_cell.length_c   1.000
_cell.angle_alpha   90.00
_cell.angle_beta   90.00
_cell.angle_gamma   90.00
#
_symmetry.space_group_name_H-M   'P 1'
#
loop_
_entity.id
_entity.type
_entity.pdbx_description
1 polymer ?
#
loop_
_entity_poly.entity_id
_entity_poly.type
_entity_poly.pdbx_seq_one_letter_code
_entity_poly.pdbx_strand_id
1 'polypeptide(L)'
;MARRRGSLQLEKNGIWTARVRVDGRTVCRSTGTALRSEAEESLARLVIIAECGRRRTLESTALLKAWPRYEASAVAARLAPASRKAKYRVWLHFSVWMHETHPDVHEPQEVTRPMAEEYLTFFQGGHAPVTCNLRICYLREMFRFMLGGDGAAGGNPWDGVRLRASDGYTRRELSLDEVRRLLAVSESCGREWRMLFSLAVYTGMRLGDCCCLTWEAVNLSSSIIQIVPRKTRRYLSARPVTIPLHPELTGMLKETPRELRSGFVMGAIAQDFTQRRWVVSRKLEWIFSKAGIVTSVLVEGRERKTPSATFHSLRHTFVSIAVNAGIPLATVQSIVGHTSTAMTRYYYHPSEVALRQAVNAIPPIGSGGASLPRLRTSWARVVASPAPTFCFRLRELEKANKRGLISADEFKALRRKVLAEA
;
A
#
# COMPACT_ATOMS: atom_id res chain seq x y z
N MET A 1 10.18 -27.42 -13.64
CA MET A 1 9.05 -27.28 -12.66
C MET A 1 9.61 -27.47 -11.26
N ALA A 2 9.80 -26.41 -10.50
CA ALA A 2 10.22 -26.52 -9.11
C ALA A 2 9.06 -27.15 -8.31
N ARG A 3 9.25 -28.39 -7.82
CA ARG A 3 8.27 -29.10 -7.00
C ARG A 3 7.99 -28.25 -5.75
N ARG A 4 6.72 -27.94 -5.47
CA ARG A 4 6.31 -27.36 -4.18
C ARG A 4 6.87 -28.25 -3.07
N ARG A 5 7.82 -27.76 -2.28
CA ARG A 5 8.51 -28.52 -1.21
C ARG A 5 7.62 -28.76 0.01
N GLY A 6 6.40 -28.23 0.05
CA GLY A 6 5.45 -28.45 1.13
C GLY A 6 4.01 -28.15 0.73
N SER A 7 3.07 -28.72 1.47
CA SER A 7 1.62 -28.53 1.31
C SER A 7 0.92 -28.41 2.65
N LEU A 8 -0.25 -27.78 2.66
CA LEU A 8 -1.16 -27.73 3.78
C LEU A 8 -2.36 -28.62 3.51
N GLN A 9 -2.77 -29.39 4.50
CA GLN A 9 -3.98 -30.19 4.48
C GLN A 9 -4.85 -29.78 5.66
N LEU A 10 -6.15 -29.52 5.41
CA LEU A 10 -7.11 -29.26 6.46
C LEU A 10 -7.61 -30.63 6.98
N GLU A 11 -7.44 -30.87 8.25
CA GLU A 11 -7.89 -32.09 8.92
C GLU A 11 -9.37 -32.00 9.30
N LYS A 12 -10.01 -33.17 9.62
CA LYS A 12 -11.43 -33.24 9.99
C LYS A 12 -11.78 -32.40 11.24
N ASN A 13 -10.80 -32.15 12.09
CA ASN A 13 -10.96 -31.32 13.31
C ASN A 13 -10.84 -29.79 13.03
N GLY A 14 -10.76 -29.37 11.77
CA GLY A 14 -10.64 -27.98 11.38
C GLY A 14 -9.23 -27.38 11.54
N ILE A 15 -8.24 -28.16 11.97
CA ILE A 15 -6.87 -27.71 12.15
C ILE A 15 -6.04 -28.06 10.92
N TRP A 16 -5.17 -27.15 10.49
CA TRP A 16 -4.28 -27.39 9.37
C TRP A 16 -3.08 -28.24 9.77
N THR A 17 -2.70 -29.17 8.89
CA THR A 17 -1.47 -29.95 8.98
C THR A 17 -0.53 -29.53 7.87
N ALA A 18 0.68 -29.12 8.22
CA ALA A 18 1.77 -28.82 7.29
C ALA A 18 2.53 -30.11 6.95
N ARG A 19 2.74 -30.35 5.64
CA ARG A 19 3.45 -31.51 5.11
C ARG A 19 4.63 -31.05 4.28
N VAL A 20 5.82 -31.53 4.61
CA VAL A 20 7.07 -31.21 3.89
C VAL A 20 7.82 -32.49 3.60
N ARG A 21 8.34 -32.63 2.40
CA ARG A 21 9.18 -33.79 2.02
C ARG A 21 10.65 -33.45 2.22
N VAL A 22 11.33 -34.20 3.09
CA VAL A 22 12.74 -34.05 3.46
C VAL A 22 13.42 -35.40 3.24
N ASP A 23 14.49 -35.44 2.49
CA ASP A 23 15.33 -36.62 2.28
C ASP A 23 14.51 -37.89 1.97
N GLY A 24 13.51 -37.75 1.09
CA GLY A 24 12.62 -38.83 0.68
C GLY A 24 11.48 -39.16 1.67
N ARG A 25 11.51 -38.64 2.88
CA ARG A 25 10.49 -38.83 3.93
C ARG A 25 9.52 -37.62 4.00
N THR A 26 8.25 -37.89 4.22
CA THR A 26 7.26 -36.84 4.43
C THR A 26 7.16 -36.52 5.95
N VAL A 27 7.48 -35.31 6.32
CA VAL A 27 7.29 -34.79 7.68
C VAL A 27 5.95 -34.10 7.73
N CYS A 28 5.04 -34.55 8.63
CA CYS A 28 3.75 -33.93 8.86
C CYS A 28 3.75 -33.28 10.26
N ARG A 29 3.27 -32.05 10.37
CA ARG A 29 3.07 -31.40 11.67
C ARG A 29 1.76 -30.65 11.70
N SER A 30 1.00 -30.83 12.78
CA SER A 30 -0.13 -29.98 13.08
C SER A 30 0.37 -28.54 13.26
N THR A 31 -0.35 -27.60 12.68
CA THR A 31 -0.04 -26.15 12.82
C THR A 31 -0.65 -25.57 14.08
N GLY A 32 -1.54 -26.33 14.75
CA GLY A 32 -2.26 -25.89 15.95
C GLY A 32 -3.30 -24.80 15.67
N THR A 33 -3.57 -24.47 14.41
CA THR A 33 -4.47 -23.38 14.05
C THR A 33 -5.44 -23.78 12.94
N ALA A 34 -6.65 -23.24 13.03
CA ALA A 34 -7.68 -23.32 11.99
C ALA A 34 -7.49 -22.19 10.94
N LEU A 35 -6.66 -21.20 11.24
CA LEU A 35 -6.38 -20.06 10.35
C LEU A 35 -5.33 -20.44 9.29
N ARG A 36 -5.74 -20.42 8.03
CA ARG A 36 -4.85 -20.80 6.91
C ARG A 36 -3.60 -19.90 6.82
N SER A 37 -3.71 -18.62 7.14
CA SER A 37 -2.56 -17.70 7.12
C SER A 37 -1.49 -18.07 8.13
N GLU A 38 -1.88 -18.49 9.33
CA GLU A 38 -0.96 -18.98 10.37
C GLU A 38 -0.40 -20.35 10.02
N ALA A 39 -1.24 -21.19 9.38
CA ALA A 39 -0.79 -22.48 8.87
C ALA A 39 0.24 -22.33 7.74
N GLU A 40 0.07 -21.36 6.84
CA GLU A 40 1.05 -21.03 5.80
C GLU A 40 2.39 -20.56 6.39
N GLU A 41 2.35 -19.90 7.56
CA GLU A 41 3.56 -19.56 8.29
C GLU A 41 4.23 -20.77 8.93
N SER A 42 3.43 -21.61 9.55
CA SER A 42 3.92 -22.85 10.13
C SER A 42 4.52 -23.77 9.06
N LEU A 43 3.91 -23.80 7.87
CA LEU A 43 4.46 -24.49 6.71
C LEU A 43 5.79 -23.87 6.26
N ALA A 44 5.85 -22.54 6.15
CA ALA A 44 7.09 -21.85 5.79
C ALA A 44 8.22 -22.12 6.79
N ARG A 45 7.91 -22.15 8.08
CA ARG A 45 8.87 -22.54 9.13
C ARG A 45 9.30 -23.99 8.97
N LEU A 46 8.35 -24.92 8.71
CA LEU A 46 8.64 -26.33 8.50
C LEU A 46 9.49 -26.56 7.24
N VAL A 47 9.24 -25.83 6.17
CA VAL A 47 10.04 -25.91 4.94
C VAL A 47 11.47 -25.42 5.21
N ILE A 48 11.63 -24.31 5.93
CA ILE A 48 12.95 -23.80 6.33
C ILE A 48 13.66 -24.81 7.22
N ILE A 49 12.98 -25.34 8.25
CA ILE A 49 13.56 -26.38 9.16
C ILE A 49 13.93 -27.65 8.38
N ALA A 50 13.12 -28.01 7.39
CA ALA A 50 13.30 -29.21 6.58
C ALA A 50 14.41 -29.04 5.54
N GLU A 51 14.59 -27.86 5.01
CA GLU A 51 15.68 -27.50 4.11
C GLU A 51 17.01 -27.44 4.88
N CYS A 52 16.98 -27.05 6.14
CA CYS A 52 18.12 -27.00 7.05
C CYS A 52 18.48 -28.36 7.70
N GLY A 53 17.77 -29.44 7.40
CA GLY A 53 18.14 -30.82 7.79
C GLY A 53 18.33 -31.13 9.27
N ARG A 54 18.12 -30.20 10.21
CA ARG A 54 18.46 -30.38 11.63
C ARG A 54 17.43 -29.77 12.58
N ARG A 55 16.59 -30.61 13.14
CA ARG A 55 15.57 -30.31 14.16
C ARG A 55 16.11 -29.64 15.46
N ARG A 56 17.42 -29.66 15.71
CA ARG A 56 18.06 -29.20 16.97
C ARG A 56 18.68 -27.80 16.89
N THR A 57 18.84 -27.21 15.69
CA THR A 57 19.74 -26.06 15.49
C THR A 57 19.03 -24.70 15.43
N LEU A 58 17.72 -24.64 15.21
CA LEU A 58 17.04 -23.34 15.04
C LEU A 58 16.89 -22.53 16.33
N GLU A 59 16.72 -23.21 17.48
CA GLU A 59 16.65 -22.55 18.78
C GLU A 59 18.04 -22.14 19.30
N SER A 60 19.10 -22.67 18.69
CA SER A 60 20.49 -22.46 19.09
C SER A 60 21.29 -21.56 18.13
N THR A 61 20.73 -21.11 17.01
CA THR A 61 21.44 -20.20 16.11
C THR A 61 21.69 -18.88 16.83
N ALA A 62 22.96 -18.55 17.06
CA ALA A 62 23.34 -17.39 17.86
C ALA A 62 22.78 -16.08 17.31
N LEU A 63 22.83 -15.91 15.97
CA LEU A 63 22.20 -14.76 15.31
C LEU A 63 20.68 -14.66 15.54
N LEU A 64 19.98 -15.79 15.66
CA LEU A 64 18.53 -15.76 15.93
C LEU A 64 18.22 -15.21 17.32
N LYS A 65 19.12 -15.42 18.29
CA LYS A 65 19.00 -14.88 19.66
C LYS A 65 19.04 -13.34 19.71
N ALA A 66 19.55 -12.69 18.66
CA ALA A 66 19.52 -11.23 18.55
C ALA A 66 18.13 -10.66 18.24
N TRP A 67 17.20 -11.46 17.72
CA TRP A 67 15.84 -10.99 17.38
C TRP A 67 15.03 -10.45 18.57
N PRO A 68 14.93 -11.12 19.73
CA PRO A 68 14.21 -10.59 20.89
C PRO A 68 14.70 -9.21 21.32
N ARG A 69 16.00 -8.94 21.21
CA ARG A 69 16.59 -7.62 21.50
C ARG A 69 16.09 -6.55 20.53
N TYR A 70 16.03 -6.87 19.22
CA TYR A 70 15.44 -5.95 18.24
C TYR A 70 13.95 -5.77 18.46
N GLU A 71 13.19 -6.84 18.73
CA GLU A 71 11.74 -6.82 18.92
C GLU A 71 11.33 -5.98 20.14
N ALA A 72 12.11 -5.99 21.21
CA ALA A 72 11.92 -5.17 22.40
C ALA A 72 12.29 -3.69 22.21
N SER A 73 12.91 -3.34 21.09
CA SER A 73 13.40 -1.98 20.84
C SER A 73 12.28 -0.97 20.55
N ALA A 74 12.54 0.31 20.84
CA ALA A 74 11.66 1.42 20.47
C ALA A 74 11.47 1.52 18.94
N VAL A 75 12.43 1.04 18.14
CA VAL A 75 12.34 0.97 16.67
C VAL A 75 11.26 -0.02 16.26
N ALA A 76 11.31 -1.24 16.82
CA ALA A 76 10.33 -2.29 16.53
C ALA A 76 8.93 -1.97 17.09
N ALA A 77 8.85 -1.30 18.24
CA ALA A 77 7.60 -0.87 18.85
C ALA A 77 6.78 0.07 17.95
N ARG A 78 7.46 0.91 17.16
CA ARG A 78 6.83 1.82 16.19
C ARG A 78 6.32 1.11 14.92
N LEU A 79 6.68 -0.15 14.70
CA LEU A 79 6.27 -0.90 13.51
C LEU A 79 4.85 -1.45 13.67
N ALA A 80 4.10 -1.55 12.55
CA ALA A 80 2.87 -2.33 12.53
C ALA A 80 3.19 -3.81 12.76
N PRO A 81 2.28 -4.58 13.40
CA PRO A 81 2.46 -6.02 13.61
C PRO A 81 2.85 -6.77 12.34
N ALA A 82 2.18 -6.47 11.20
CA ALA A 82 2.51 -7.07 9.91
C ALA A 82 3.93 -6.76 9.42
N SER A 83 4.42 -5.53 9.65
CA SER A 83 5.78 -5.12 9.27
C SER A 83 6.82 -5.80 10.16
N ARG A 84 6.57 -5.89 11.47
CA ARG A 84 7.42 -6.62 12.42
C ARG A 84 7.54 -8.10 12.03
N LYS A 85 6.40 -8.73 11.72
CA LYS A 85 6.34 -10.12 11.25
C LYS A 85 7.10 -10.33 9.93
N ALA A 86 6.99 -9.38 8.99
CA ALA A 86 7.75 -9.43 7.73
C ALA A 86 9.26 -9.35 7.98
N LYS A 87 9.71 -8.46 8.87
CA LYS A 87 11.12 -8.36 9.27
C LYS A 87 11.62 -9.60 9.98
N TYR A 88 10.82 -10.16 10.90
CA TYR A 88 11.16 -11.44 11.53
C TYR A 88 11.41 -12.54 10.52
N ARG A 89 10.56 -12.68 9.50
CA ARG A 89 10.75 -13.69 8.45
C ARG A 89 12.06 -13.48 7.67
N VAL A 90 12.40 -12.23 7.40
CA VAL A 90 13.67 -11.90 6.74
C VAL A 90 14.84 -12.26 7.63
N TRP A 91 14.79 -11.90 8.91
CA TRP A 91 15.80 -12.22 9.89
C TRP A 91 15.97 -13.73 10.06
N LEU A 92 14.89 -14.45 10.26
CA LEU A 92 14.90 -15.91 10.38
C LEU A 92 15.57 -16.59 9.18
N HIS A 93 15.20 -16.20 7.96
CA HIS A 93 15.77 -16.75 6.75
C HIS A 93 17.28 -16.45 6.63
N PHE A 94 17.69 -15.25 6.97
CA PHE A 94 19.09 -14.85 6.97
C PHE A 94 19.88 -15.62 8.03
N SER A 95 19.40 -15.69 9.27
CA SER A 95 20.06 -16.39 10.37
C SER A 95 20.24 -17.88 10.10
N VAL A 96 19.26 -18.50 9.47
CA VAL A 96 19.33 -19.92 9.07
C VAL A 96 20.40 -20.11 8.00
N TRP A 97 20.39 -19.29 6.95
CA TRP A 97 21.38 -19.36 5.88
C TRP A 97 22.80 -19.14 6.43
N MET A 98 22.99 -18.12 7.28
CA MET A 98 24.29 -17.87 7.93
C MET A 98 24.79 -19.07 8.72
N HIS A 99 23.91 -19.70 9.52
CA HIS A 99 24.30 -20.89 10.27
C HIS A 99 24.74 -22.06 9.40
N GLU A 100 24.19 -22.19 8.18
CA GLU A 100 24.54 -23.26 7.26
C GLU A 100 25.82 -22.99 6.47
N THR A 101 26.03 -21.73 6.08
CA THR A 101 27.18 -21.33 5.24
C THR A 101 28.37 -20.81 6.04
N HIS A 102 28.13 -20.20 7.17
CA HIS A 102 29.13 -19.59 8.05
C HIS A 102 28.86 -19.99 9.52
N PRO A 103 29.05 -21.28 9.88
CA PRO A 103 28.70 -21.81 11.19
C PRO A 103 29.45 -21.14 12.35
N ASP A 104 30.61 -20.56 12.07
CA ASP A 104 31.46 -19.90 13.04
C ASP A 104 31.01 -18.47 13.39
N VAL A 105 30.05 -17.92 12.64
CA VAL A 105 29.45 -16.58 12.86
C VAL A 105 28.33 -16.68 13.88
N HIS A 106 28.58 -16.09 15.08
CA HIS A 106 27.66 -16.18 16.21
C HIS A 106 26.95 -14.87 16.52
N GLU A 107 27.58 -13.73 16.27
CA GLU A 107 27.09 -12.41 16.62
C GLU A 107 26.93 -11.51 15.37
N PRO A 108 25.98 -10.55 15.38
CA PRO A 108 25.80 -9.63 14.26
C PRO A 108 27.06 -8.84 13.88
N GLN A 109 27.96 -8.59 14.84
CA GLN A 109 29.20 -7.86 14.63
C GLN A 109 30.23 -8.62 13.79
N GLU A 110 30.10 -9.94 13.71
CA GLU A 110 30.99 -10.82 12.95
C GLU A 110 30.58 -10.94 11.48
N VAL A 111 29.37 -10.47 11.15
CA VAL A 111 28.86 -10.50 9.78
C VAL A 111 29.58 -9.44 8.94
N THR A 112 30.27 -9.90 7.91
CA THR A 112 31.01 -9.05 6.99
C THR A 112 30.20 -8.68 5.74
N ARG A 113 30.66 -7.66 5.02
CA ARG A 113 30.06 -7.28 3.75
C ARG A 113 30.09 -8.39 2.68
N PRO A 114 31.20 -9.12 2.48
CA PRO A 114 31.20 -10.27 1.56
C PRO A 114 30.12 -11.31 1.87
N MET A 115 29.88 -11.62 3.14
CA MET A 115 28.80 -12.54 3.57
C MET A 115 27.41 -11.99 3.23
N ALA A 116 27.20 -10.67 3.38
CA ALA A 116 25.95 -10.03 3.01
C ALA A 116 25.71 -10.09 1.48
N GLU A 117 26.74 -9.90 0.66
CA GLU A 117 26.69 -10.00 -0.79
C GLU A 117 26.47 -11.45 -1.26
N GLU A 118 27.10 -12.43 -0.60
CA GLU A 118 26.91 -13.86 -0.83
C GLU A 118 25.47 -14.29 -0.54
N TYR A 119 24.91 -13.87 0.60
CA TYR A 119 23.50 -14.12 0.92
C TYR A 119 22.56 -13.53 -0.13
N LEU A 120 22.86 -12.32 -0.59
CA LEU A 120 22.04 -11.69 -1.63
C LEU A 120 22.11 -12.47 -2.94
N THR A 121 23.27 -12.95 -3.34
CA THR A 121 23.49 -13.77 -4.52
C THR A 121 22.69 -15.08 -4.43
N PHE A 122 22.73 -15.75 -3.28
CA PHE A 122 21.90 -16.91 -2.99
C PHE A 122 20.41 -16.60 -3.10
N PHE A 123 19.97 -15.48 -2.53
CA PHE A 123 18.53 -15.13 -2.50
C PHE A 123 17.98 -14.66 -3.85
N GLN A 124 18.81 -14.08 -4.70
CA GLN A 124 18.39 -13.52 -6.00
C GLN A 124 17.82 -14.57 -6.96
N GLY A 125 18.26 -15.81 -6.88
CA GLY A 125 18.01 -16.89 -7.85
C GLY A 125 16.56 -17.31 -8.03
N GLY A 126 15.58 -16.49 -7.77
CA GLY A 126 14.14 -16.79 -7.98
C GLY A 126 13.23 -15.68 -7.49
N HIS A 127 13.81 -14.52 -7.13
CA HIS A 127 13.06 -13.42 -6.53
C HIS A 127 13.15 -12.14 -7.37
N ALA A 128 12.01 -11.42 -7.44
CA ALA A 128 11.95 -10.13 -8.12
C ALA A 128 12.88 -9.10 -7.45
N PRO A 129 13.46 -8.15 -8.22
CA PRO A 129 14.35 -7.12 -7.70
C PRO A 129 13.78 -6.35 -6.51
N VAL A 130 12.49 -6.01 -6.57
CA VAL A 130 11.80 -5.30 -5.48
C VAL A 130 11.80 -6.11 -4.17
N THR A 131 11.66 -7.45 -4.26
CA THR A 131 11.71 -8.32 -3.08
C THR A 131 13.12 -8.39 -2.48
N CYS A 132 14.14 -8.47 -3.34
CA CYS A 132 15.54 -8.42 -2.90
C CYS A 132 15.86 -7.08 -2.23
N ASN A 133 15.47 -5.98 -2.84
CA ASN A 133 15.69 -4.63 -2.31
C ASN A 133 15.01 -4.42 -0.95
N LEU A 134 13.77 -4.90 -0.81
CA LEU A 134 13.06 -4.84 0.48
C LEU A 134 13.81 -5.64 1.57
N ARG A 135 14.36 -6.79 1.21
CA ARG A 135 15.15 -7.62 2.12
C ARG A 135 16.44 -6.92 2.55
N ILE A 136 17.17 -6.31 1.62
CA ILE A 136 18.34 -5.49 1.91
C ILE A 136 17.98 -4.35 2.89
N CYS A 137 16.89 -3.61 2.60
CA CYS A 137 16.44 -2.51 3.46
C CYS A 137 16.11 -2.99 4.87
N TYR A 138 15.46 -4.14 5.01
CA TYR A 138 15.11 -4.70 6.32
C TYR A 138 16.35 -5.15 7.10
N LEU A 139 17.27 -5.87 6.44
CA LEU A 139 18.52 -6.30 7.08
C LEU A 139 19.38 -5.10 7.46
N ARG A 140 19.53 -4.12 6.57
CA ARG A 140 20.26 -2.88 6.86
C ARG A 140 19.74 -2.17 8.11
N GLU A 141 18.43 -2.02 8.24
CA GLU A 141 17.82 -1.38 9.41
C GLU A 141 18.04 -2.20 10.69
N MET A 142 17.86 -3.53 10.61
CA MET A 142 18.06 -4.40 11.78
C MET A 142 19.52 -4.41 12.23
N PHE A 143 20.46 -4.51 11.29
CA PHE A 143 21.90 -4.45 11.60
C PHE A 143 22.31 -3.09 12.18
N ARG A 144 21.80 -1.97 11.64
CA ARG A 144 22.04 -0.64 12.23
C ARG A 144 21.67 -0.59 13.71
N PHE A 145 20.53 -1.18 14.07
CA PHE A 145 20.14 -1.28 15.48
C PHE A 145 21.06 -2.20 16.28
N MET A 146 21.36 -3.40 15.76
CA MET A 146 22.14 -4.42 16.49
C MET A 146 23.59 -4.02 16.72
N LEU A 147 24.15 -3.24 15.79
CA LEU A 147 25.52 -2.72 15.88
C LEU A 147 25.64 -1.43 16.70
N GLY A 148 24.55 -0.90 17.26
CA GLY A 148 24.58 0.30 18.10
C GLY A 148 24.52 1.63 17.35
N GLY A 149 24.08 1.62 16.09
CA GLY A 149 23.89 2.83 15.26
C GLY A 149 24.96 3.03 14.19
N ASP A 150 25.03 4.25 13.63
CA ASP A 150 25.89 4.56 12.47
C ASP A 150 27.37 4.73 12.87
N GLY A 151 27.73 4.72 14.17
CA GLY A 151 29.10 4.87 14.71
C GLY A 151 29.79 3.57 15.10
N ALA A 152 29.23 2.40 14.78
CA ALA A 152 29.82 1.12 15.14
C ALA A 152 31.17 0.90 14.42
N ALA A 153 32.17 0.46 15.18
CA ALA A 153 33.46 0.06 14.61
C ALA A 153 33.22 -1.07 13.59
N GLY A 154 33.62 -0.87 12.35
CA GLY A 154 33.41 -1.84 11.26
C GLY A 154 32.23 -1.55 10.31
N GLY A 155 31.35 -0.61 10.66
CA GLY A 155 30.21 -0.23 9.81
C GLY A 155 29.14 -1.30 9.69
N ASN A 156 28.05 -0.96 8.99
CA ASN A 156 26.96 -1.91 8.74
C ASN A 156 27.25 -2.71 7.45
N PRO A 157 27.35 -4.04 7.48
CA PRO A 157 27.68 -4.84 6.30
C PRO A 157 26.72 -4.65 5.11
N TRP A 158 25.52 -4.14 5.36
CA TRP A 158 24.50 -3.90 4.35
C TRP A 158 24.56 -2.51 3.70
N ASP A 159 25.31 -1.54 4.23
CA ASP A 159 25.28 -0.16 3.73
C ASP A 159 25.88 -0.02 2.33
N GLY A 160 26.92 -0.78 2.01
CA GLY A 160 27.50 -0.80 0.67
C GLY A 160 26.81 -1.72 -0.36
N VAL A 161 25.82 -2.51 0.08
CA VAL A 161 25.12 -3.44 -0.82
C VAL A 161 24.21 -2.67 -1.77
N ARG A 162 24.46 -2.80 -3.07
CA ARG A 162 23.69 -2.10 -4.11
C ARG A 162 22.28 -2.67 -4.26
N LEU A 163 21.32 -1.77 -4.38
CA LEU A 163 19.96 -2.15 -4.75
C LEU A 163 19.91 -2.54 -6.23
N ARG A 164 19.11 -3.54 -6.57
CA ARG A 164 18.90 -3.95 -7.95
C ARG A 164 17.98 -2.96 -8.66
N ALA A 165 18.24 -2.70 -9.93
CA ALA A 165 17.33 -1.93 -10.75
C ALA A 165 15.95 -2.60 -10.77
N SER A 166 14.90 -1.80 -10.61
CA SER A 166 13.54 -2.30 -10.74
C SER A 166 13.27 -2.64 -12.21
N ASP A 167 12.61 -3.75 -12.44
CA ASP A 167 12.14 -4.15 -13.77
C ASP A 167 10.93 -3.31 -14.25
N GLY A 168 10.55 -2.28 -13.49
CA GLY A 168 9.45 -1.37 -13.83
C GLY A 168 8.07 -2.03 -13.87
N TYR A 169 7.98 -3.33 -13.55
CA TYR A 169 6.70 -4.03 -13.61
C TYR A 169 5.71 -3.47 -12.58
N THR A 170 4.57 -3.02 -13.08
CA THR A 170 3.49 -2.46 -12.27
C THR A 170 2.19 -3.20 -12.53
N ARG A 171 1.27 -3.10 -11.57
CA ARG A 171 -0.10 -3.55 -11.81
C ARG A 171 -0.74 -2.61 -12.81
N ARG A 172 -1.44 -3.18 -13.79
CA ARG A 172 -2.14 -2.38 -14.79
C ARG A 172 -3.42 -1.75 -14.22
N GLU A 173 -3.84 -0.69 -14.82
CA GLU A 173 -5.17 -0.16 -14.70
C GLU A 173 -6.19 -1.06 -15.42
N LEU A 174 -7.45 -0.89 -15.10
CA LEU A 174 -8.56 -1.60 -15.74
C LEU A 174 -9.24 -0.69 -16.75
N SER A 175 -9.67 -1.24 -17.86
CA SER A 175 -10.52 -0.53 -18.80
C SER A 175 -11.91 -0.26 -18.21
N LEU A 176 -12.65 0.71 -18.74
CA LEU A 176 -14.01 0.99 -18.28
C LEU A 176 -14.93 -0.23 -18.44
N ASP A 177 -14.74 -1.03 -19.50
CA ASP A 177 -15.52 -2.24 -19.69
C ASP A 177 -15.18 -3.33 -18.68
N GLU A 178 -13.92 -3.46 -18.30
CA GLU A 178 -13.52 -4.34 -17.20
C GLU A 178 -14.13 -3.90 -15.86
N VAL A 179 -14.16 -2.59 -15.60
CA VAL A 179 -14.81 -2.03 -14.40
C VAL A 179 -16.31 -2.32 -14.42
N ARG A 180 -16.99 -2.13 -15.55
CA ARG A 180 -18.42 -2.45 -15.69
C ARG A 180 -18.70 -3.92 -15.42
N ARG A 181 -17.91 -4.84 -15.99
CA ARG A 181 -18.04 -6.28 -15.72
C ARG A 181 -17.80 -6.63 -14.26
N LEU A 182 -16.80 -6.01 -13.62
CA LEU A 182 -16.54 -6.20 -12.18
C LEU A 182 -17.73 -5.76 -11.33
N LEU A 183 -18.30 -4.60 -11.60
CA LEU A 183 -19.47 -4.11 -10.87
C LEU A 183 -20.65 -5.05 -11.04
N ALA A 184 -20.94 -5.51 -12.26
CA ALA A 184 -22.02 -6.46 -12.55
C ALA A 184 -21.83 -7.80 -11.80
N VAL A 185 -20.61 -8.37 -11.82
CA VAL A 185 -20.32 -9.60 -11.07
C VAL A 185 -20.37 -9.36 -9.56
N SER A 186 -19.91 -8.21 -9.07
CA SER A 186 -19.97 -7.90 -7.63
C SER A 186 -21.40 -7.75 -7.13
N GLU A 187 -22.30 -7.20 -7.94
CA GLU A 187 -23.73 -7.10 -7.66
C GLU A 187 -24.38 -8.47 -7.47
N SER A 188 -24.07 -9.43 -8.36
CA SER A 188 -24.56 -10.83 -8.22
C SER A 188 -24.04 -11.53 -6.96
N CYS A 189 -22.99 -11.02 -6.31
CA CYS A 189 -22.44 -11.53 -5.05
C CYS A 189 -23.14 -10.96 -3.82
N GLY A 190 -24.04 -10.02 -3.97
CA GLY A 190 -24.78 -9.37 -2.89
C GLY A 190 -24.33 -7.93 -2.62
N ARG A 191 -25.17 -7.23 -1.84
CA ARG A 191 -25.09 -5.79 -1.61
C ARG A 191 -23.74 -5.30 -1.08
N GLU A 192 -23.14 -5.99 -0.12
CA GLU A 192 -21.86 -5.56 0.47
C GLU A 192 -20.72 -5.65 -0.56
N TRP A 193 -20.71 -6.66 -1.43
CA TRP A 193 -19.70 -6.79 -2.49
C TRP A 193 -19.87 -5.70 -3.54
N ARG A 194 -21.10 -5.40 -3.96
CA ARG A 194 -21.39 -4.26 -4.84
C ARG A 194 -20.87 -2.95 -4.21
N MET A 195 -21.18 -2.71 -2.94
CA MET A 195 -20.74 -1.52 -2.21
C MET A 195 -19.20 -1.44 -2.14
N LEU A 196 -18.51 -2.56 -1.85
CA LEU A 196 -17.05 -2.62 -1.78
C LEU A 196 -16.39 -2.20 -3.09
N PHE A 197 -16.86 -2.73 -4.22
CA PHE A 197 -16.32 -2.39 -5.53
C PHE A 197 -16.66 -0.96 -5.94
N SER A 198 -17.89 -0.50 -5.69
CA SER A 198 -18.30 0.87 -5.96
C SER A 198 -17.49 1.89 -5.15
N LEU A 199 -17.26 1.63 -3.86
CA LEU A 199 -16.34 2.45 -3.04
C LEU A 199 -14.96 2.54 -3.67
N ALA A 200 -14.38 1.42 -4.10
CA ALA A 200 -13.05 1.42 -4.71
C ALA A 200 -13.00 2.20 -6.02
N VAL A 201 -14.02 2.04 -6.87
CA VAL A 201 -14.11 2.69 -8.19
C VAL A 201 -14.31 4.19 -8.06
N TYR A 202 -15.21 4.65 -7.19
CA TYR A 202 -15.59 6.07 -7.09
C TYR A 202 -14.73 6.89 -6.12
N THR A 203 -13.93 6.25 -5.28
CA THR A 203 -13.10 6.95 -4.28
C THR A 203 -11.61 6.66 -4.39
N GLY A 204 -11.22 5.60 -5.08
CA GLY A 204 -9.84 5.14 -5.11
C GLY A 204 -9.31 4.68 -3.75
N MET A 205 -10.15 4.41 -2.74
CA MET A 205 -9.73 3.97 -1.40
C MET A 205 -9.00 2.62 -1.43
N ARG A 206 -8.14 2.40 -0.45
CA ARG A 206 -7.47 1.10 -0.31
C ARG A 206 -8.43 0.03 0.21
N LEU A 207 -8.21 -1.23 -0.16
CA LEU A 207 -9.05 -2.35 0.26
C LEU A 207 -9.39 -2.33 1.75
N GLY A 208 -8.40 -2.13 2.62
CA GLY A 208 -8.62 -2.12 4.06
C GLY A 208 -9.43 -0.92 4.55
N ASP A 209 -9.33 0.22 3.87
CA ASP A 209 -10.10 1.41 4.18
C ASP A 209 -11.55 1.24 3.70
N CYS A 210 -11.77 0.61 2.53
CA CYS A 210 -13.11 0.24 2.06
C CYS A 210 -13.79 -0.78 2.99
N CYS A 211 -13.13 -1.93 3.24
CA CYS A 211 -13.71 -3.01 4.04
C CYS A 211 -14.10 -2.57 5.47
N CYS A 212 -13.33 -1.65 6.04
CA CYS A 212 -13.54 -1.19 7.42
C CYS A 212 -14.10 0.25 7.49
N LEU A 213 -14.80 0.70 6.44
CA LEU A 213 -15.49 1.98 6.47
C LEU A 213 -16.64 1.90 7.47
N THR A 214 -16.73 2.89 8.36
CA THR A 214 -17.80 3.01 9.34
C THR A 214 -18.78 4.13 8.96
N TRP A 215 -20.00 4.06 9.48
CA TRP A 215 -21.02 5.06 9.21
C TRP A 215 -20.67 6.43 9.80
N GLU A 216 -19.91 6.47 10.90
CA GLU A 216 -19.43 7.73 11.50
C GLU A 216 -18.49 8.51 10.58
N ALA A 217 -17.84 7.80 9.64
CA ALA A 217 -16.98 8.42 8.65
C ALA A 217 -17.74 8.93 7.42
N VAL A 218 -19.05 8.62 7.29
CA VAL A 218 -19.90 8.96 6.13
C VAL A 218 -20.87 10.06 6.50
N ASN A 219 -20.72 11.22 5.88
CA ASN A 219 -21.67 12.31 6.01
C ASN A 219 -22.50 12.42 4.73
N LEU A 220 -23.74 11.91 4.76
CA LEU A 220 -24.64 11.91 3.60
C LEU A 220 -25.27 13.28 3.34
N SER A 221 -25.33 14.18 4.32
CA SER A 221 -25.87 15.53 4.13
C SER A 221 -24.91 16.42 3.36
N SER A 222 -23.62 16.32 3.64
CA SER A 222 -22.56 17.01 2.90
C SER A 222 -21.96 16.17 1.77
N SER A 223 -22.45 14.94 1.57
CA SER A 223 -21.96 14.00 0.55
C SER A 223 -20.44 13.82 0.57
N ILE A 224 -19.88 13.51 1.75
CA ILE A 224 -18.45 13.26 1.95
C ILE A 224 -18.20 12.02 2.80
N ILE A 225 -17.03 11.40 2.56
CA ILE A 225 -16.40 10.45 3.48
C ILE A 225 -15.18 11.15 4.09
N GLN A 226 -15.01 11.06 5.41
CA GLN A 226 -13.83 11.56 6.10
C GLN A 226 -13.16 10.44 6.89
N ILE A 227 -11.97 10.04 6.48
CA ILE A 227 -11.22 8.94 7.11
C ILE A 227 -9.77 9.31 7.38
N VAL A 228 -9.20 8.70 8.42
CA VAL A 228 -7.75 8.60 8.56
C VAL A 228 -7.34 7.24 8.00
N PRO A 229 -6.56 7.17 6.89
CA PRO A 229 -6.23 5.92 6.25
C PRO A 229 -5.55 4.93 7.22
N ARG A 230 -6.02 3.68 7.28
CA ARG A 230 -5.55 2.65 8.21
C ARG A 230 -4.04 2.43 8.19
N LYS A 231 -3.42 2.56 7.00
CA LYS A 231 -1.98 2.40 6.83
C LYS A 231 -1.17 3.46 7.56
N THR A 232 -1.69 4.68 7.66
CA THR A 232 -0.97 5.85 8.19
C THR A 232 -1.46 6.31 9.56
N ARG A 233 -2.64 5.89 10.03
CA ARG A 233 -3.29 6.36 11.27
C ARG A 233 -2.43 6.26 12.55
N ARG A 234 -1.42 5.41 12.55
CA ARG A 234 -0.48 5.24 13.67
C ARG A 234 0.61 6.31 13.74
N TYR A 235 0.78 7.10 12.68
CA TYR A 235 1.76 8.19 12.70
C TYR A 235 1.15 9.44 13.30
N LEU A 236 1.93 10.17 14.11
CA LEU A 236 1.49 11.46 14.69
C LEU A 236 1.12 12.49 13.63
N SER A 237 1.70 12.37 12.43
CA SER A 237 1.41 13.22 11.27
C SER A 237 0.22 12.75 10.44
N ALA A 238 -0.50 11.72 10.88
CA ALA A 238 -1.66 11.22 10.14
C ALA A 238 -2.75 12.30 10.06
N ARG A 239 -3.17 12.60 8.83
CA ARG A 239 -4.22 13.60 8.58
C ARG A 239 -5.46 12.91 8.01
N PRO A 240 -6.66 13.39 8.39
CA PRO A 240 -7.88 12.96 7.73
C PRO A 240 -7.84 13.27 6.23
N VAL A 241 -8.39 12.37 5.45
CA VAL A 241 -8.65 12.54 4.03
C VAL A 241 -10.14 12.72 3.85
N THR A 242 -10.55 13.81 3.19
CA THR A 242 -11.94 14.07 2.84
C THR A 242 -12.17 13.71 1.38
N ILE A 243 -13.11 12.82 1.15
CA ILE A 243 -13.43 12.27 -0.18
C ILE A 243 -14.87 12.64 -0.50
N PRO A 244 -15.13 13.47 -1.52
CA PRO A 244 -16.47 13.73 -2.02
C PRO A 244 -17.11 12.44 -2.55
N LEU A 245 -18.39 12.25 -2.26
CA LEU A 245 -19.17 11.11 -2.75
C LEU A 245 -19.70 11.38 -4.14
N HIS A 246 -19.47 10.44 -5.04
CA HIS A 246 -20.14 10.42 -6.34
C HIS A 246 -21.66 10.20 -6.14
N PRO A 247 -22.56 10.80 -6.96
CA PRO A 247 -24.02 10.64 -6.83
C PRO A 247 -24.47 9.18 -6.76
N GLU A 248 -23.94 8.31 -7.61
CA GLU A 248 -24.20 6.86 -7.60
C GLU A 248 -23.90 6.23 -6.23
N LEU A 249 -22.73 6.54 -5.67
CA LEU A 249 -22.32 6.01 -4.37
C LEU A 249 -23.20 6.56 -3.25
N THR A 250 -23.59 7.83 -3.34
CA THR A 250 -24.52 8.46 -2.39
C THR A 250 -25.87 7.78 -2.43
N GLY A 251 -26.40 7.46 -3.63
CA GLY A 251 -27.63 6.70 -3.82
C GLY A 251 -27.57 5.35 -3.11
N MET A 252 -26.54 4.56 -3.41
CA MET A 252 -26.33 3.24 -2.79
C MET A 252 -26.23 3.30 -1.25
N LEU A 253 -25.54 4.30 -0.69
CA LEU A 253 -25.43 4.47 0.75
C LEU A 253 -26.79 4.86 1.38
N LYS A 254 -27.58 5.66 0.71
CA LYS A 254 -28.94 6.05 1.15
C LYS A 254 -29.93 4.88 1.19
N GLU A 255 -29.70 3.82 0.41
CA GLU A 255 -30.52 2.58 0.45
C GLU A 255 -30.52 1.92 1.85
N THR A 256 -29.49 2.18 2.67
CA THR A 256 -29.49 1.69 4.08
C THR A 256 -30.40 2.59 4.90
N PRO A 257 -31.42 2.07 5.58
CA PRO A 257 -32.26 2.82 6.52
C PRO A 257 -31.42 3.54 7.57
N ARG A 258 -31.86 4.72 8.00
CA ARG A 258 -31.10 5.58 8.93
C ARG A 258 -30.80 4.88 10.25
N GLU A 259 -31.73 4.08 10.72
CA GLU A 259 -31.68 3.35 11.99
C GLU A 259 -30.59 2.26 11.98
N LEU A 260 -30.24 1.77 10.76
CA LEU A 260 -29.21 0.74 10.57
C LEU A 260 -27.82 1.32 10.27
N ARG A 261 -27.69 2.66 10.24
CA ARG A 261 -26.40 3.33 9.95
C ARG A 261 -25.54 3.47 11.19
N SER A 262 -25.12 2.34 11.76
CA SER A 262 -24.19 2.28 12.90
C SER A 262 -23.08 1.27 12.65
N GLY A 263 -21.90 1.48 13.22
CA GLY A 263 -20.76 0.60 13.03
C GLY A 263 -20.28 0.54 11.57
N PHE A 264 -19.95 -0.65 11.07
CA PHE A 264 -19.41 -0.82 9.71
C PHE A 264 -20.50 -0.70 8.63
N VAL A 265 -20.15 -0.01 7.52
CA VAL A 265 -21.02 0.08 6.32
C VAL A 265 -21.26 -1.30 5.70
N MET A 266 -20.26 -2.18 5.79
CA MET A 266 -20.28 -3.56 5.29
C MET A 266 -19.85 -4.50 6.41
N GLY A 267 -20.81 -4.89 7.27
CA GLY A 267 -20.54 -5.62 8.52
C GLY A 267 -19.89 -6.99 8.29
N ALA A 268 -20.44 -7.81 7.37
CA ALA A 268 -19.91 -9.13 7.09
C ALA A 268 -18.50 -9.07 6.44
N ILE A 269 -18.31 -8.17 5.48
CA ILE A 269 -16.98 -7.98 4.85
C ILE A 269 -15.97 -7.45 5.87
N ALA A 270 -16.34 -6.52 6.75
CA ALA A 270 -15.47 -5.98 7.80
C ALA A 270 -15.02 -7.08 8.77
N GLN A 271 -15.94 -7.93 9.19
CA GLN A 271 -15.66 -9.07 10.05
C GLN A 271 -14.69 -10.04 9.36
N ASP A 272 -14.99 -10.46 8.15
CA ASP A 272 -14.11 -11.36 7.37
C ASP A 272 -12.74 -10.74 7.11
N PHE A 273 -12.67 -9.44 6.80
CA PHE A 273 -11.40 -8.77 6.55
C PHE A 273 -10.52 -8.68 7.79
N THR A 274 -11.10 -8.53 8.97
CA THR A 274 -10.37 -8.41 10.24
C THR A 274 -9.97 -9.75 10.82
N GLN A 275 -10.84 -10.74 10.74
CA GLN A 275 -10.65 -12.05 11.36
C GLN A 275 -10.14 -13.12 10.38
N ARG A 276 -10.61 -13.09 9.14
CA ARG A 276 -10.39 -14.13 8.12
C ARG A 276 -10.04 -13.53 6.76
N ARG A 277 -9.08 -12.63 6.72
CA ARG A 277 -8.72 -11.85 5.53
C ARG A 277 -8.58 -12.69 4.26
N TRP A 278 -8.19 -13.94 4.38
CA TRP A 278 -8.08 -14.86 3.26
C TRP A 278 -9.43 -15.12 2.55
N VAL A 279 -10.56 -15.08 3.29
CA VAL A 279 -11.91 -15.23 2.70
C VAL A 279 -12.16 -14.10 1.72
N VAL A 280 -11.91 -12.85 2.15
CA VAL A 280 -12.06 -11.67 1.29
C VAL A 280 -11.13 -11.78 0.08
N SER A 281 -9.86 -12.16 0.29
CA SER A 281 -8.88 -12.29 -0.82
C SER A 281 -9.33 -13.31 -1.86
N ARG A 282 -9.78 -14.50 -1.44
CA ARG A 282 -10.29 -15.53 -2.35
C ARG A 282 -11.54 -15.09 -3.10
N LYS A 283 -12.47 -14.42 -2.42
CA LYS A 283 -13.70 -13.91 -3.07
C LYS A 283 -13.37 -12.83 -4.09
N LEU A 284 -12.41 -11.93 -3.79
CA LEU A 284 -11.92 -10.95 -4.76
C LEU A 284 -11.31 -11.63 -5.99
N GLU A 285 -10.41 -12.60 -5.81
CA GLU A 285 -9.83 -13.37 -6.93
C GLU A 285 -10.92 -14.04 -7.78
N TRP A 286 -11.93 -14.62 -7.13
CA TRP A 286 -13.06 -15.24 -7.83
C TRP A 286 -13.87 -14.21 -8.62
N ILE A 287 -14.18 -13.02 -8.05
CA ILE A 287 -14.93 -11.95 -8.74
C ILE A 287 -14.15 -11.46 -9.96
N PHE A 288 -12.84 -11.21 -9.83
CA PHE A 288 -11.99 -10.82 -10.95
C PHE A 288 -11.98 -11.88 -12.06
N SER A 289 -11.83 -13.16 -11.69
CA SER A 289 -11.86 -14.28 -12.64
C SER A 289 -13.21 -14.38 -13.36
N LYS A 290 -14.34 -14.23 -12.65
CA LYS A 290 -15.68 -14.27 -13.24
C LYS A 290 -15.93 -13.06 -14.16
N ALA A 291 -15.32 -11.93 -13.88
CA ALA A 291 -15.36 -10.75 -14.76
C ALA A 291 -14.44 -10.90 -16.00
N GLY A 292 -13.76 -12.03 -16.16
CA GLY A 292 -12.85 -12.28 -17.28
C GLY A 292 -11.57 -11.46 -17.21
N ILE A 293 -11.11 -11.09 -16.00
CA ILE A 293 -9.90 -10.29 -15.81
C ILE A 293 -8.74 -11.19 -15.38
N VAL A 294 -7.65 -11.14 -16.14
CA VAL A 294 -6.42 -11.85 -15.84
C VAL A 294 -5.73 -11.16 -14.65
N THR A 295 -5.68 -11.86 -13.51
CA THR A 295 -5.13 -11.33 -12.26
C THR A 295 -3.63 -11.51 -12.11
N SER A 296 -3.02 -12.42 -12.89
CA SER A 296 -1.58 -12.68 -12.83
C SER A 296 -1.05 -13.18 -14.15
N VAL A 297 0.16 -12.76 -14.50
CA VAL A 297 0.86 -13.12 -15.74
C VAL A 297 2.24 -13.68 -15.40
N LEU A 298 2.77 -14.53 -16.28
CA LEU A 298 4.16 -14.94 -16.22
C LEU A 298 5.00 -13.85 -16.90
N VAL A 299 5.93 -13.28 -16.16
CA VAL A 299 6.88 -12.27 -16.65
C VAL A 299 8.19 -12.98 -16.95
N GLU A 300 8.82 -12.67 -18.06
CA GLU A 300 10.11 -13.23 -18.46
C GLU A 300 11.15 -13.06 -17.35
N GLY A 301 11.94 -14.09 -17.09
CA GLY A 301 12.92 -14.12 -16.01
C GLY A 301 12.34 -14.32 -14.60
N ARG A 302 11.03 -14.58 -14.46
CA ARG A 302 10.40 -14.89 -13.16
C ARG A 302 9.82 -16.31 -13.15
N GLU A 303 10.14 -17.08 -12.13
CA GLU A 303 9.57 -18.42 -11.94
C GLU A 303 8.08 -18.37 -11.53
N ARG A 304 7.64 -17.31 -10.89
CA ARG A 304 6.29 -17.18 -10.36
C ARG A 304 5.48 -16.14 -11.13
N LYS A 305 4.20 -16.46 -11.35
CA LYS A 305 3.24 -15.48 -11.88
C LYS A 305 3.24 -14.20 -11.04
N THR A 306 3.29 -13.08 -11.72
CA THR A 306 3.28 -11.76 -11.12
C THR A 306 1.86 -11.18 -11.18
N PRO A 307 1.34 -10.58 -10.10
CA PRO A 307 0.01 -9.98 -10.11
C PRO A 307 -0.07 -8.83 -11.13
N SER A 308 -0.95 -8.95 -12.14
CA SER A 308 -1.18 -7.93 -13.18
C SER A 308 -2.35 -7.02 -12.84
N ALA A 309 -3.47 -7.60 -12.36
CA ALA A 309 -4.64 -6.87 -11.93
C ALA A 309 -5.11 -7.37 -10.56
N THR A 310 -5.40 -6.47 -9.65
CA THR A 310 -5.86 -6.76 -8.28
C THR A 310 -6.86 -5.69 -7.85
N PHE A 311 -7.45 -5.84 -6.67
CA PHE A 311 -8.31 -4.77 -6.10
C PHE A 311 -7.59 -3.40 -6.08
N HIS A 312 -6.27 -3.37 -5.89
CA HIS A 312 -5.52 -2.12 -5.93
C HIS A 312 -5.46 -1.48 -7.33
N SER A 313 -5.67 -2.26 -8.39
CA SER A 313 -5.81 -1.74 -9.76
C SER A 313 -7.00 -0.79 -9.92
N LEU A 314 -8.08 -0.96 -9.13
CA LEU A 314 -9.21 -0.01 -9.12
C LEU A 314 -8.77 1.40 -8.67
N ARG A 315 -7.84 1.47 -7.73
CA ARG A 315 -7.26 2.76 -7.32
C ARG A 315 -6.38 3.37 -8.42
N HIS A 316 -5.61 2.56 -9.15
CA HIS A 316 -4.87 3.01 -10.33
C HIS A 316 -5.83 3.55 -11.38
N THR A 317 -6.89 2.80 -11.66
CA THR A 317 -7.94 3.18 -12.61
C THR A 317 -8.62 4.50 -12.20
N PHE A 318 -8.97 4.67 -10.90
CA PHE A 318 -9.54 5.93 -10.41
C PHE A 318 -8.60 7.12 -10.65
N VAL A 319 -7.31 6.97 -10.33
CA VAL A 319 -6.32 8.03 -10.55
C VAL A 319 -6.19 8.36 -12.04
N SER A 320 -6.10 7.34 -12.89
CA SER A 320 -5.97 7.50 -14.34
C SER A 320 -7.20 8.19 -14.95
N ILE A 321 -8.41 7.75 -14.59
CA ILE A 321 -9.66 8.37 -15.04
C ILE A 321 -9.73 9.83 -14.61
N ALA A 322 -9.45 10.12 -13.34
CA ALA A 322 -9.53 11.47 -12.80
C ALA A 322 -8.54 12.42 -13.49
N VAL A 323 -7.30 11.97 -13.70
CA VAL A 323 -6.28 12.78 -14.38
C VAL A 323 -6.59 12.97 -15.86
N ASN A 324 -7.05 11.93 -16.55
CA ASN A 324 -7.45 12.04 -17.96
C ASN A 324 -8.72 12.90 -18.16
N ALA A 325 -9.53 13.06 -17.11
CA ALA A 325 -10.65 14.02 -17.08
C ALA A 325 -10.19 15.46 -16.79
N GLY A 326 -8.87 15.72 -16.72
CA GLY A 326 -8.31 17.06 -16.51
C GLY A 326 -8.26 17.50 -15.04
N ILE A 327 -8.50 16.61 -14.07
CA ILE A 327 -8.42 16.97 -12.65
C ILE A 327 -6.94 17.13 -12.27
N PRO A 328 -6.55 18.26 -11.63
CA PRO A 328 -5.17 18.49 -11.22
C PRO A 328 -4.63 17.35 -10.35
N LEU A 329 -3.40 16.92 -10.64
CA LEU A 329 -2.75 15.80 -9.94
C LEU A 329 -2.71 15.99 -8.42
N ALA A 330 -2.52 17.23 -7.94
CA ALA A 330 -2.54 17.56 -6.51
C ALA A 330 -3.92 17.30 -5.87
N THR A 331 -5.00 17.57 -6.60
CA THR A 331 -6.38 17.29 -6.15
C THR A 331 -6.61 15.78 -6.06
N VAL A 332 -6.22 15.03 -7.10
CA VAL A 332 -6.32 13.56 -7.08
C VAL A 332 -5.49 12.98 -5.93
N GLN A 333 -4.28 13.51 -5.72
CA GLN A 333 -3.40 13.11 -4.63
C GLN A 333 -4.05 13.33 -3.25
N SER A 334 -4.73 14.44 -3.04
CA SER A 334 -5.43 14.73 -1.77
C SER A 334 -6.58 13.76 -1.52
N ILE A 335 -7.37 13.43 -2.56
CA ILE A 335 -8.48 12.48 -2.48
C ILE A 335 -8.00 11.07 -2.13
N VAL A 336 -6.96 10.59 -2.82
CA VAL A 336 -6.46 9.23 -2.57
C VAL A 336 -5.54 9.15 -1.34
N GLY A 337 -5.11 10.27 -0.77
CA GLY A 337 -4.23 10.30 0.41
C GLY A 337 -2.82 9.75 0.10
N HIS A 338 -2.20 10.19 -1.00
CA HIS A 338 -0.79 9.92 -1.27
C HIS A 338 0.08 10.95 -0.56
N THR A 339 1.06 10.50 0.20
CA THR A 339 2.01 11.35 0.92
C THR A 339 3.11 11.91 0.03
N SER A 340 3.31 11.33 -1.16
CA SER A 340 4.34 11.73 -2.14
C SER A 340 3.74 11.88 -3.53
N THR A 341 4.13 12.96 -4.22
CA THR A 341 3.77 13.21 -5.63
C THR A 341 4.34 12.14 -6.55
N ALA A 342 5.49 11.56 -6.24
CA ALA A 342 6.09 10.46 -6.99
C ALA A 342 5.14 9.26 -7.07
N MET A 343 4.38 8.97 -6.00
CA MET A 343 3.39 7.89 -6.01
C MET A 343 2.23 8.14 -6.96
N THR A 344 1.82 9.39 -7.13
CA THR A 344 0.71 9.73 -8.03
C THR A 344 1.20 9.86 -9.47
N ARG A 345 2.42 10.41 -9.69
CA ARG A 345 3.08 10.47 -11.00
C ARG A 345 3.28 9.09 -11.62
N TYR A 346 3.52 8.09 -10.80
CA TYR A 346 3.70 6.72 -11.26
C TYR A 346 2.47 6.14 -11.97
N TYR A 347 1.28 6.67 -11.69
CA TYR A 347 0.00 6.29 -12.31
C TYR A 347 -0.46 7.30 -13.37
N TYR A 348 0.37 8.32 -13.66
CA TYR A 348 0.04 9.36 -14.60
C TYR A 348 0.54 8.99 -15.99
N HIS A 349 -0.35 8.46 -16.80
CA HIS A 349 -0.17 8.27 -18.24
C HIS A 349 -1.21 9.11 -18.96
N PRO A 350 -0.91 10.39 -19.28
CA PRO A 350 -1.87 11.26 -19.94
C PRO A 350 -2.21 10.70 -21.33
N SER A 351 -3.50 10.68 -21.64
CA SER A 351 -3.96 10.33 -22.98
C SER A 351 -3.51 11.39 -23.99
N GLU A 352 -3.36 11.01 -25.25
CA GLU A 352 -3.02 11.95 -26.32
C GLU A 352 -4.05 13.12 -26.39
N VAL A 353 -5.32 12.81 -26.12
CA VAL A 353 -6.41 13.82 -26.07
C VAL A 353 -6.13 14.83 -24.94
N ALA A 354 -5.77 14.38 -23.75
CA ALA A 354 -5.45 15.25 -22.63
C ALA A 354 -4.22 16.14 -22.93
N LEU A 355 -3.19 15.58 -23.59
CA LEU A 355 -2.02 16.35 -24.02
C LEU A 355 -2.39 17.42 -25.05
N ARG A 356 -3.20 17.10 -26.05
CA ARG A 356 -3.69 18.07 -27.05
C ARG A 356 -4.54 19.16 -26.42
N GLN A 357 -5.42 18.81 -25.50
CA GLN A 357 -6.26 19.78 -24.76
C GLN A 357 -5.40 20.74 -23.94
N ALA A 358 -4.38 20.25 -23.25
CA ALA A 358 -3.46 21.07 -22.47
C ALA A 358 -2.70 22.07 -23.35
N VAL A 359 -2.18 21.64 -24.52
CA VAL A 359 -1.50 22.53 -25.47
C VAL A 359 -2.47 23.55 -26.08
N ASN A 360 -3.67 23.13 -26.47
CA ASN A 360 -4.69 24.01 -27.06
C ASN A 360 -5.29 25.02 -26.06
N ALA A 361 -5.14 24.77 -24.76
CA ALA A 361 -5.53 25.73 -23.70
C ALA A 361 -4.57 26.91 -23.58
N ILE A 362 -3.38 26.83 -24.18
CA ILE A 362 -2.44 27.97 -24.21
C ILE A 362 -2.95 29.01 -25.23
N PRO A 363 -3.21 30.25 -24.80
CA PRO A 363 -3.63 31.28 -25.74
C PRO A 363 -2.53 31.58 -26.75
N PRO A 364 -2.86 31.96 -27.99
CA PRO A 364 -1.87 32.34 -28.98
C PRO A 364 -1.04 33.55 -28.50
N ILE A 365 0.27 33.36 -28.38
CA ILE A 365 1.24 34.34 -27.82
C ILE A 365 1.92 35.11 -28.94
N GLY A 366 1.40 35.25 -30.11
CA GLY A 366 2.18 35.81 -31.23
C GLY A 366 1.42 36.69 -32.22
N SER A 367 0.15 36.93 -32.05
CA SER A 367 -0.63 37.82 -32.93
C SER A 367 -0.92 39.14 -32.22
N GLY A 368 -0.13 40.17 -32.56
CA GLY A 368 -0.45 41.55 -32.15
C GLY A 368 -1.90 41.90 -32.51
N GLY A 369 -2.69 42.38 -31.54
CA GLY A 369 -3.86 43.16 -31.79
C GLY A 369 -5.23 42.52 -31.79
N ALA A 370 -5.43 41.33 -31.15
CA ALA A 370 -6.78 40.88 -30.83
C ALA A 370 -7.03 40.97 -29.33
N SER A 371 -8.01 41.74 -28.91
CA SER A 371 -8.49 41.79 -27.53
C SER A 371 -8.70 40.35 -27.03
N LEU A 372 -8.05 40.00 -25.93
CA LEU A 372 -8.22 38.71 -25.26
C LEU A 372 -9.71 38.46 -25.08
N PRO A 373 -10.24 37.34 -25.59
CA PRO A 373 -11.62 36.98 -25.24
C PRO A 373 -11.64 36.89 -23.73
N ARG A 374 -12.50 37.66 -23.09
CA ARG A 374 -12.78 37.50 -21.64
C ARG A 374 -13.13 36.04 -21.47
N LEU A 375 -12.21 35.28 -20.88
CA LEU A 375 -12.47 33.94 -20.40
C LEU A 375 -13.74 34.05 -19.53
N ARG A 376 -14.89 33.71 -20.12
CA ARG A 376 -16.09 33.42 -19.34
C ARG A 376 -15.71 32.18 -18.52
N THR A 377 -15.16 32.44 -17.34
CA THR A 377 -14.86 31.44 -16.37
C THR A 377 -16.15 30.76 -15.95
N SER A 378 -16.56 29.75 -16.69
CA SER A 378 -17.58 28.79 -16.25
C SER A 378 -17.10 27.97 -15.03
N TRP A 379 -15.92 28.30 -14.53
CA TRP A 379 -15.32 27.79 -13.29
C TRP A 379 -16.07 28.25 -12.03
N ALA A 380 -16.92 29.30 -12.14
CA ALA A 380 -17.68 29.82 -11.00
C ALA A 380 -18.81 28.90 -10.51
N ARG A 381 -19.07 27.77 -11.18
CA ARG A 381 -20.15 26.85 -10.76
C ARG A 381 -19.69 25.51 -10.19
N VAL A 382 -18.39 25.21 -10.15
CA VAL A 382 -17.92 23.91 -9.67
C VAL A 382 -17.22 23.96 -8.32
N VAL A 383 -16.83 25.13 -7.83
CA VAL A 383 -16.20 25.26 -6.51
C VAL A 383 -16.82 26.45 -5.77
N ALA A 384 -18.01 26.26 -5.24
CA ALA A 384 -18.39 26.92 -4.00
C ALA A 384 -17.72 26.14 -2.86
N SER A 385 -16.38 26.18 -2.81
CA SER A 385 -15.67 25.93 -1.57
C SER A 385 -16.07 27.05 -0.60
N PRO A 386 -16.39 26.75 0.66
CA PRO A 386 -16.57 27.79 1.65
C PRO A 386 -15.30 28.66 1.62
N ALA A 387 -15.49 29.97 1.58
CA ALA A 387 -14.40 30.95 1.55
C ALA A 387 -13.34 30.53 2.58
N PRO A 388 -12.04 30.56 2.23
CA PRO A 388 -11.00 30.14 3.15
C PRO A 388 -11.15 30.94 4.45
N THR A 389 -11.18 30.20 5.57
CA THR A 389 -11.39 30.81 6.88
C THR A 389 -10.41 31.98 7.11
N PHE A 390 -10.86 33.00 7.77
CA PHE A 390 -10.10 34.19 8.15
C PHE A 390 -8.65 33.87 8.58
N CYS A 391 -8.47 32.87 9.44
CA CYS A 391 -7.16 32.38 9.88
C CYS A 391 -6.28 31.84 8.75
N PHE A 392 -6.87 31.22 7.72
CA PHE A 392 -6.12 30.72 6.57
C PHE A 392 -5.59 31.88 5.71
N ARG A 393 -6.42 32.90 5.44
CA ARG A 393 -6.00 34.09 4.68
C ARG A 393 -4.87 34.84 5.36
N LEU A 394 -4.93 35.03 6.68
CA LEU A 394 -3.86 35.67 7.45
C LEU A 394 -2.54 34.90 7.40
N ARG A 395 -2.59 33.57 7.57
CA ARG A 395 -1.39 32.71 7.47
C ARG A 395 -0.73 32.73 6.10
N GLU A 396 -1.51 32.78 5.03
CA GLU A 396 -0.96 32.86 3.66
C GLU A 396 -0.30 34.22 3.39
N LEU A 397 -0.89 35.31 3.90
CA LEU A 397 -0.27 36.64 3.84
C LEU A 397 1.05 36.71 4.63
N GLU A 398 1.11 36.13 5.83
CA GLU A 398 2.36 36.05 6.61
C GLU A 398 3.45 35.21 5.89
N LYS A 399 3.07 34.12 5.23
CA LYS A 399 4.02 33.32 4.44
C LYS A 399 4.53 34.10 3.21
N ALA A 400 3.65 34.80 2.51
CA ALA A 400 4.02 35.63 1.36
C ALA A 400 5.01 36.73 1.74
N ASN A 401 4.77 37.41 2.87
CA ASN A 401 5.68 38.41 3.39
C ASN A 401 7.03 37.84 3.82
N LYS A 402 7.05 36.71 4.55
CA LYS A 402 8.29 36.02 4.95
C LYS A 402 9.11 35.51 3.78
N ARG A 403 8.48 35.25 2.64
CA ARG A 403 9.14 34.79 1.41
C ARG A 403 9.55 35.94 0.48
N GLY A 404 9.31 37.20 0.89
CA GLY A 404 9.62 38.40 0.07
C GLY A 404 8.75 38.50 -1.20
N LEU A 405 7.61 37.82 -1.26
CA LEU A 405 6.69 37.83 -2.40
C LEU A 405 5.78 39.08 -2.40
N ILE A 406 5.65 39.75 -1.27
CA ILE A 406 4.95 41.03 -1.08
C ILE A 406 5.79 41.95 -0.19
N SER A 407 5.74 43.23 -0.44
CA SER A 407 6.43 44.24 0.37
C SER A 407 5.78 44.41 1.74
N ALA A 408 6.49 45.00 2.70
CA ALA A 408 5.99 45.24 4.03
C ALA A 408 4.75 46.15 4.02
N ASP A 409 4.64 47.10 3.09
CA ASP A 409 3.50 48.01 2.98
C ASP A 409 2.30 47.34 2.31
N GLU A 410 2.53 46.51 1.29
CA GLU A 410 1.49 45.65 0.69
C GLU A 410 0.94 44.67 1.74
N PHE A 411 1.81 44.06 2.53
CA PHE A 411 1.38 43.18 3.63
C PHE A 411 0.48 43.88 4.63
N LYS A 412 0.83 45.11 5.07
CA LYS A 412 0.01 45.92 5.99
C LYS A 412 -1.34 46.26 5.38
N ALA A 413 -1.38 46.64 4.10
CA ALA A 413 -2.61 47.00 3.40
C ALA A 413 -3.54 45.78 3.25
N LEU A 414 -3.01 44.64 2.79
CA LEU A 414 -3.76 43.40 2.61
C LEU A 414 -4.24 42.82 3.95
N ARG A 415 -3.41 42.89 5.00
CA ARG A 415 -3.79 42.47 6.34
C ARG A 415 -4.97 43.28 6.90
N ARG A 416 -4.96 44.65 6.72
CA ARG A 416 -6.09 45.49 7.12
C ARG A 416 -7.37 45.11 6.38
N LYS A 417 -7.28 44.81 5.09
CA LYS A 417 -8.43 44.38 4.27
C LYS A 417 -9.02 43.05 4.75
N VAL A 418 -8.18 42.06 5.04
CA VAL A 418 -8.63 40.78 5.58
C VAL A 418 -9.23 40.90 6.97
N LEU A 419 -8.70 41.82 7.82
CA LEU A 419 -9.24 42.11 9.15
C LEU A 419 -10.57 42.89 9.11
N ALA A 420 -10.83 43.65 8.04
CA ALA A 420 -12.09 44.39 7.87
C ALA A 420 -13.22 43.49 7.28
N GLU A 421 -12.88 42.35 6.72
CA GLU A 421 -13.83 41.35 6.16
C GLU A 421 -14.19 40.25 7.17
N ALA A 422 -13.65 40.30 8.40
CA ALA A 422 -13.89 39.35 9.49
C ALA A 422 -14.97 39.83 10.45
#